data_cf92953f46f7c75391dcc64d730eea88
#
_entry.id   cf92953f46f7c75391dcc64d730eea88
#
_cell.length_a   1.000
_cell.length_b   1.000
_cell.length_c   1.000
_cell.angle_alpha   90.00
_cell.angle_beta   90.00
_cell.angle_gamma   90.00
#
_symmetry.space_group_name_H-M   'P 1'
#
loop_
_entity.id
_entity.type
_entity.pdbx_description
1 polymer ?
#
loop_
_entity_poly.entity_id
_entity_poly.type
_entity_poly.pdbx_seq_one_letter_code
_entity_poly.pdbx_strand_id
1 'polypeptide(L)'
;AKLIKGLLKVSTLYSKQAAVESDNFRKLLLTFADDIRVIIIMIVDRLALMRRINHHPNEKYVRDVAYEANYLYAPLAHRLGLYVIKSELEDLSLKYTNRDVYTEIAKTLNERKESRDKYISDFICPIKTKLESAGLKFEIKGRTKSIYSIWNKMCKQNNDMLREKLHVDREALMRK
;
A
#
# COMPACT_ATOMS: atom_id res chain seq x y z
N ALA A 1 1.17 3.54 31.67
CA ALA A 1 2.45 2.85 31.96
C ALA A 1 2.76 1.72 30.96
N LYS A 2 1.84 0.75 30.66
CA LYS A 2 2.09 -0.38 29.74
C LYS A 2 2.42 0.07 28.31
N LEU A 3 1.66 1.02 27.73
CA LEU A 3 1.89 1.52 26.36
C LEU A 3 3.25 2.19 26.21
N ILE A 4 3.67 3.00 27.16
CA ILE A 4 4.98 3.69 27.13
C ILE A 4 6.10 2.66 27.19
N LYS A 5 6.00 1.65 28.07
CA LYS A 5 6.98 0.55 28.11
C LYS A 5 7.03 -0.23 26.79
N GLY A 6 5.89 -0.48 26.16
CA GLY A 6 5.81 -1.11 24.85
C GLY A 6 6.52 -0.30 23.76
N LEU A 7 6.25 1.01 23.68
CA LEU A 7 6.90 1.91 22.73
C LEU A 7 8.43 1.96 22.93
N LEU A 8 8.90 2.06 24.17
CA LEU A 8 10.34 2.03 24.49
C LEU A 8 10.98 0.70 24.09
N LYS A 9 10.31 -0.44 24.35
CA LYS A 9 10.77 -1.77 23.96
C LYS A 9 10.93 -1.89 22.44
N VAL A 10 9.97 -1.38 21.69
CA VAL A 10 10.04 -1.37 20.21
C VAL A 10 11.14 -0.41 19.73
N SER A 11 11.27 0.79 20.31
CA SER A 11 12.34 1.74 19.97
C SER A 11 13.74 1.14 20.16
N THR A 12 13.96 0.36 21.23
CA THR A 12 15.24 -0.34 21.45
C THR A 12 15.49 -1.46 20.44
N LEU A 13 14.46 -2.08 19.88
CA LEU A 13 14.61 -3.06 18.80
C LEU A 13 15.03 -2.38 17.49
N TYR A 14 14.46 -1.21 17.18
CA TYR A 14 14.85 -0.41 16.03
C TYR A 14 16.32 0.02 16.06
N SER A 15 16.81 0.43 17.21
CA SER A 15 18.21 0.87 17.34
C SER A 15 19.24 -0.26 17.21
N LYS A 16 18.83 -1.52 17.38
CA LYS A 16 19.74 -2.68 17.38
C LYS A 16 19.79 -3.45 16.06
N GLN A 17 18.86 -3.22 15.15
CA GLN A 17 18.77 -3.97 13.88
C GLN A 17 18.95 -3.05 12.67
N ALA A 18 20.06 -3.26 11.96
CA ALA A 18 20.38 -2.56 10.71
C ALA A 18 19.52 -3.01 9.50
N ALA A 19 18.75 -4.08 9.61
CA ALA A 19 17.95 -4.66 8.52
C ALA A 19 16.45 -4.65 8.86
N VAL A 20 15.82 -3.49 8.71
CA VAL A 20 14.36 -3.28 8.87
C VAL A 20 13.55 -4.04 7.81
N GLU A 21 14.20 -4.48 6.74
CA GLU A 21 13.58 -5.08 5.55
C GLU A 21 13.18 -6.56 5.69
N SER A 22 13.53 -7.24 6.79
CA SER A 22 13.27 -8.67 6.92
C SER A 22 11.85 -8.98 7.40
N ASP A 23 11.21 -10.00 6.80
CA ASP A 23 9.94 -10.57 7.27
C ASP A 23 10.02 -11.00 8.75
N ASN A 24 11.20 -11.39 9.20
CA ASN A 24 11.46 -11.73 10.59
C ASN A 24 11.34 -10.53 11.52
N PHE A 25 11.78 -9.34 11.10
CA PHE A 25 11.61 -8.12 11.90
C PHE A 25 10.14 -7.75 12.10
N ARG A 26 9.32 -7.88 11.05
CA ARG A 26 7.86 -7.68 11.14
C ARG A 26 7.17 -8.69 12.08
N LYS A 27 7.58 -9.95 12.02
CA LYS A 27 7.11 -11.00 12.94
C LYS A 27 7.53 -10.72 14.38
N LEU A 28 8.79 -10.31 14.58
CA LEU A 28 9.31 -9.90 15.88
C LEU A 28 8.51 -8.74 16.47
N LEU A 29 8.26 -7.68 15.70
CA LEU A 29 7.46 -6.55 16.17
C LEU A 29 6.07 -6.98 16.66
N LEU A 30 5.38 -7.84 15.92
CA LEU A 30 4.07 -8.34 16.31
C LEU A 30 4.12 -9.26 17.54
N THR A 31 5.23 -9.99 17.73
CA THR A 31 5.43 -10.90 18.86
C THR A 31 5.86 -10.15 20.14
N PHE A 32 6.67 -9.09 19.98
CA PHE A 32 7.17 -8.28 21.10
C PHE A 32 6.23 -7.19 21.57
N ALA A 33 5.25 -6.83 20.76
CA ALA A 33 4.19 -5.93 21.19
C ALA A 33 3.18 -6.70 22.05
N ASP A 34 3.40 -6.73 23.35
CA ASP A 34 2.45 -7.27 24.34
C ASP A 34 1.06 -6.57 24.25
N ASP A 35 0.98 -5.48 23.49
CA ASP A 35 -0.23 -4.68 23.31
C ASP A 35 -0.29 -4.15 21.87
N ILE A 36 -1.29 -4.61 21.13
CA ILE A 36 -1.54 -4.25 19.72
C ILE A 36 -1.68 -2.73 19.51
N ARG A 37 -2.11 -2.00 20.54
CA ARG A 37 -2.25 -0.55 20.49
C ARG A 37 -0.92 0.17 20.26
N VAL A 38 0.19 -0.44 20.69
CA VAL A 38 1.55 0.07 20.42
C VAL A 38 1.82 0.12 18.93
N ILE A 39 1.49 -0.98 18.22
CA ILE A 39 1.67 -1.06 16.76
C ILE A 39 0.75 -0.08 16.04
N ILE A 40 -0.49 0.07 16.50
CA ILE A 40 -1.43 1.04 15.92
C ILE A 40 -0.90 2.47 16.08
N ILE A 41 -0.40 2.83 17.26
CA ILE A 41 0.20 4.15 17.51
C ILE A 41 1.37 4.41 16.56
N MET A 42 2.26 3.43 16.39
CA MET A 42 3.41 3.55 15.48
C MET A 42 2.98 3.75 14.02
N ILE A 43 1.97 3.01 13.56
CA ILE A 43 1.44 3.14 12.20
C ILE A 43 0.83 4.53 11.99
N VAL A 44 0.05 5.02 12.95
CA VAL A 44 -0.60 6.34 12.87
C VAL A 44 0.43 7.46 12.93
N ASP A 45 1.44 7.35 13.79
CA ASP A 45 2.54 8.30 13.88
C ASP A 45 3.32 8.37 12.56
N ARG A 46 3.65 7.21 11.96
CA ARG A 46 4.28 7.15 10.65
C ARG A 46 3.44 7.80 9.56
N LEU A 47 2.14 7.55 9.55
CA LEU A 47 1.24 8.18 8.59
C LEU A 47 1.20 9.70 8.78
N ALA A 48 1.13 10.17 10.02
CA ALA A 48 1.16 11.60 10.34
C ALA A 48 2.48 12.26 9.90
N LEU A 49 3.60 11.58 10.04
CA LEU A 49 4.89 12.02 9.51
C LEU A 49 4.87 12.09 7.98
N MET A 50 4.42 11.03 7.31
CA MET A 50 4.35 10.95 5.84
C MET A 50 3.49 12.05 5.23
N ARG A 51 2.42 12.47 5.88
CA ARG A 51 1.56 13.58 5.41
C ARG A 51 2.25 14.94 5.49
N ARG A 52 3.23 15.13 6.38
CA ARG A 52 3.90 16.42 6.65
C ARG A 52 5.29 16.55 6.05
N ILE A 53 5.94 15.44 5.67
CA ILE A 53 7.34 15.39 5.26
C ILE A 53 7.60 16.05 3.88
N ASN A 54 6.57 16.46 3.15
CA ASN A 54 6.65 16.94 1.75
C ASN A 54 7.63 18.14 1.55
N HIS A 55 7.87 18.93 2.57
CA HIS A 55 8.74 20.12 2.49
C HIS A 55 10.04 19.96 3.29
N HIS A 56 10.39 18.74 3.65
CA HIS A 56 11.63 18.50 4.38
C HIS A 56 12.85 18.70 3.46
N PRO A 57 13.86 19.50 3.84
CA PRO A 57 14.98 19.89 2.96
C PRO A 57 15.90 18.71 2.60
N ASN A 58 15.93 17.65 3.41
CA ASN A 58 16.76 16.48 3.15
C ASN A 58 15.95 15.41 2.39
N GLU A 59 16.12 15.39 1.08
CA GLU A 59 15.44 14.43 0.19
C GLU A 59 15.82 12.96 0.49
N LYS A 60 17.06 12.71 0.92
CA LYS A 60 17.46 11.35 1.29
C LYS A 60 16.65 10.86 2.48
N TYR A 61 16.52 11.69 3.52
CA TYR A 61 15.68 11.37 4.67
C TYR A 61 14.21 11.10 4.27
N VAL A 62 13.66 11.94 3.38
CA VAL A 62 12.29 11.74 2.86
C VAL A 62 12.13 10.38 2.19
N ARG A 63 13.09 10.00 1.34
CA ARG A 63 13.08 8.69 0.65
C ARG A 63 13.23 7.53 1.63
N ASP A 64 14.15 7.61 2.58
CA ASP A 64 14.38 6.57 3.58
C ASP A 64 13.11 6.33 4.42
N VAL A 65 12.46 7.41 4.88
CA VAL A 65 11.17 7.33 5.60
C VAL A 65 10.07 6.73 4.72
N ALA A 66 10.02 7.08 3.44
CA ALA A 66 9.04 6.56 2.49
C ALA A 66 9.27 5.06 2.21
N TYR A 67 10.49 4.62 2.03
CA TYR A 67 10.83 3.20 1.92
C TYR A 67 10.40 2.42 3.15
N GLU A 68 10.76 2.91 4.33
CA GLU A 68 10.37 2.26 5.59
C GLU A 68 8.85 2.18 5.74
N ALA A 69 8.12 3.24 5.38
CA ALA A 69 6.66 3.24 5.38
C ALA A 69 6.07 2.13 4.51
N ASN A 70 6.65 1.90 3.33
CA ASN A 70 6.20 0.87 2.39
C ASN A 70 6.58 -0.55 2.84
N TYR A 71 7.81 -0.75 3.31
CA TYR A 71 8.31 -2.09 3.66
C TYR A 71 7.83 -2.59 5.01
N LEU A 72 7.61 -1.72 5.96
CA LEU A 72 7.29 -2.10 7.32
C LEU A 72 5.86 -1.73 7.72
N TYR A 73 5.51 -0.45 7.63
CA TYR A 73 4.26 0.04 8.22
C TYR A 73 3.03 -0.32 7.38
N ALA A 74 3.12 -0.29 6.05
CA ALA A 74 2.01 -0.69 5.19
C ALA A 74 1.66 -2.18 5.33
N PRO A 75 2.63 -3.14 5.36
CA PRO A 75 2.35 -4.53 5.68
C PRO A 75 1.80 -4.78 7.09
N LEU A 76 2.26 -4.02 8.10
CA LEU A 76 1.70 -4.09 9.44
C LEU A 76 0.24 -3.63 9.46
N ALA A 77 -0.05 -2.50 8.82
CA ALA A 77 -1.42 -1.99 8.67
C ALA A 77 -2.33 -3.00 7.94
N HIS A 78 -1.82 -3.67 6.90
CA HIS A 78 -2.53 -4.73 6.19
C HIS A 78 -2.88 -5.90 7.11
N ARG A 79 -1.94 -6.38 7.91
CA ARG A 79 -2.17 -7.51 8.84
C ARG A 79 -3.19 -7.17 9.93
N LEU A 80 -3.30 -5.90 10.30
CA LEU A 80 -4.28 -5.40 11.27
C LEU A 80 -5.63 -5.04 10.64
N GLY A 81 -5.82 -5.25 9.32
CA GLY A 81 -7.05 -4.90 8.62
C GLY A 81 -7.24 -3.41 8.37
N LEU A 82 -6.23 -2.58 8.63
CA LEU A 82 -6.26 -1.13 8.46
C LEU A 82 -6.02 -0.74 6.99
N TYR A 83 -6.87 -1.22 6.10
CA TYR A 83 -6.67 -1.12 4.64
C TYR A 83 -6.62 0.31 4.11
N VAL A 84 -7.35 1.25 4.71
CA VAL A 84 -7.32 2.66 4.33
C VAL A 84 -5.94 3.26 4.63
N ILE A 85 -5.44 3.05 5.83
CA ILE A 85 -4.11 3.52 6.26
C ILE A 85 -3.01 2.86 5.42
N LYS A 86 -3.11 1.56 5.20
CA LYS A 86 -2.19 0.81 4.33
C LYS A 86 -2.10 1.44 2.94
N SER A 87 -3.24 1.70 2.30
CA SER A 87 -3.28 2.26 0.94
C SER A 87 -2.70 3.67 0.91
N GLU A 88 -2.97 4.49 1.92
CA GLU A 88 -2.44 5.85 2.01
C GLU A 88 -0.92 5.86 2.23
N LEU A 89 -0.39 4.98 3.09
CA LEU A 89 1.05 4.82 3.30
C LEU A 89 1.77 4.41 2.00
N GLU A 90 1.19 3.48 1.25
CA GLU A 90 1.73 3.04 -0.04
C GLU A 90 1.69 4.15 -1.09
N ASP A 91 0.58 4.89 -1.20
CA ASP A 91 0.43 6.00 -2.15
C ASP A 91 1.39 7.15 -1.83
N LEU A 92 1.54 7.52 -0.56
CA LEU A 92 2.52 8.52 -0.12
C LEU A 92 3.96 8.05 -0.34
N SER A 93 4.25 6.77 -0.11
CA SER A 93 5.56 6.21 -0.38
C SER A 93 5.91 6.33 -1.86
N LEU A 94 5.02 5.94 -2.77
CA LEU A 94 5.22 6.09 -4.21
C LEU A 94 5.43 7.56 -4.61
N LYS A 95 4.64 8.46 -4.02
CA LYS A 95 4.77 9.91 -4.26
C LYS A 95 6.18 10.44 -3.95
N TYR A 96 6.83 9.93 -2.91
CA TYR A 96 8.16 10.40 -2.49
C TYR A 96 9.31 9.61 -3.12
N THR A 97 9.08 8.38 -3.55
CA THR A 97 10.10 7.54 -4.17
C THR A 97 10.09 7.61 -5.69
N ASN A 98 8.92 7.81 -6.31
CA ASN A 98 8.75 7.91 -7.77
C ASN A 98 7.62 8.90 -8.12
N ARG A 99 7.95 10.17 -8.01
CA ARG A 99 6.99 11.28 -8.13
C ARG A 99 6.34 11.35 -9.51
N ASP A 100 7.11 11.07 -10.57
CA ASP A 100 6.61 11.19 -11.95
C ASP A 100 5.52 10.15 -12.22
N VAL A 101 5.77 8.90 -11.88
CA VAL A 101 4.78 7.82 -11.98
C VAL A 101 3.55 8.08 -11.14
N TYR A 102 3.74 8.55 -9.89
CA TYR A 102 2.61 8.92 -9.03
C TYR A 102 1.74 9.98 -9.68
N THR A 103 2.37 11.05 -10.21
CA THR A 103 1.68 12.19 -10.80
C THR A 103 0.93 11.80 -12.07
N GLU A 104 1.54 10.98 -12.93
CA GLU A 104 0.93 10.48 -14.17
C GLU A 104 -0.33 9.65 -13.89
N ILE A 105 -0.23 8.68 -12.97
CA ILE A 105 -1.37 7.84 -12.60
C ILE A 105 -2.46 8.69 -11.93
N ALA A 106 -2.09 9.61 -11.03
CA ALA A 106 -3.04 10.50 -10.36
C ALA A 106 -3.80 11.38 -11.36
N LYS A 107 -3.10 11.95 -12.35
CA LYS A 107 -3.69 12.75 -13.42
C LYS A 107 -4.69 11.94 -14.23
N THR A 108 -4.29 10.76 -14.71
CA THR A 108 -5.17 9.85 -15.47
C THR A 108 -6.41 9.44 -14.68
N LEU A 109 -6.26 9.16 -13.39
CA LEU A 109 -7.38 8.83 -12.52
C LEU A 109 -8.34 10.00 -12.33
N ASN A 110 -7.82 11.22 -12.25
CA ASN A 110 -8.64 12.42 -12.09
C ASN A 110 -9.41 12.75 -13.39
N GLU A 111 -8.76 12.69 -14.53
CA GLU A 111 -9.37 12.92 -15.85
C GLU A 111 -10.51 11.94 -16.16
N ARG A 112 -10.43 10.71 -15.68
CA ARG A 112 -11.43 9.66 -15.88
C ARG A 112 -12.40 9.48 -14.71
N LYS A 113 -12.44 10.41 -13.78
CA LYS A 113 -13.23 10.26 -12.54
C LYS A 113 -14.72 10.11 -12.85
N GLU A 114 -15.30 11.00 -13.61
CA GLU A 114 -16.74 10.99 -13.92
C GLU A 114 -17.16 9.71 -14.68
N SER A 115 -16.39 9.35 -15.70
CA SER A 115 -16.63 8.13 -16.48
C SER A 115 -16.57 6.86 -15.62
N ARG A 116 -15.63 6.82 -14.70
CA ARG A 116 -15.47 5.70 -13.77
C ARG A 116 -16.59 5.64 -12.74
N ASP A 117 -16.97 6.77 -12.17
CA ASP A 117 -18.04 6.85 -11.17
C ASP A 117 -19.38 6.46 -11.80
N LYS A 118 -19.63 6.88 -13.06
CA LYS A 118 -20.76 6.44 -13.85
C LYS A 118 -20.74 4.93 -14.08
N TYR A 119 -19.61 4.37 -14.51
CA TYR A 119 -19.47 2.93 -14.74
C TYR A 119 -19.76 2.11 -13.48
N ILE A 120 -19.24 2.54 -12.32
CA ILE A 120 -19.49 1.89 -11.02
C ILE A 120 -20.98 1.94 -10.67
N SER A 121 -21.63 3.09 -10.88
CA SER A 121 -23.06 3.25 -10.65
C SER A 121 -23.89 2.34 -11.54
N ASP A 122 -23.60 2.33 -12.85
CA ASP A 122 -24.29 1.52 -13.84
C ASP A 122 -24.15 0.01 -13.55
N PHE A 123 -22.98 -0.39 -13.03
CA PHE A 123 -22.72 -1.77 -12.63
C PHE A 123 -23.45 -2.17 -11.34
N ILE A 124 -23.50 -1.27 -10.35
CA ILE A 124 -24.11 -1.54 -9.04
C ILE A 124 -25.64 -1.54 -9.13
N CYS A 125 -26.24 -0.67 -9.94
CA CYS A 125 -27.68 -0.47 -10.02
C CYS A 125 -28.47 -1.77 -10.26
N PRO A 126 -28.21 -2.60 -11.29
CA PRO A 126 -28.96 -3.84 -11.53
C PRO A 126 -28.78 -4.89 -10.43
N ILE A 127 -27.59 -4.93 -9.78
CA ILE A 127 -27.33 -5.83 -8.66
C ILE A 127 -28.16 -5.43 -7.46
N LYS A 128 -28.19 -4.12 -7.14
CA LYS A 128 -28.98 -3.56 -6.07
C LYS A 128 -30.46 -3.88 -6.24
N THR A 129 -31.01 -3.63 -7.43
CA THR A 129 -32.41 -3.93 -7.75
C THR A 129 -32.77 -5.41 -7.54
N LYS A 130 -31.89 -6.33 -7.98
CA LYS A 130 -32.11 -7.78 -7.79
C LYS A 130 -32.08 -8.18 -6.31
N LEU A 131 -31.15 -7.63 -5.53
CA LEU A 131 -31.05 -7.95 -4.10
C LEU A 131 -32.23 -7.38 -3.31
N GLU A 132 -32.70 -6.17 -3.65
CA GLU A 132 -33.88 -5.55 -3.05
C GLU A 132 -35.15 -6.36 -3.38
N SER A 133 -35.31 -6.79 -4.62
CA SER A 133 -36.47 -7.63 -5.03
C SER A 133 -36.46 -9.00 -4.34
N ALA A 134 -35.32 -9.51 -3.96
CA ALA A 134 -35.17 -10.73 -3.17
C ALA A 134 -35.40 -10.55 -1.66
N GLY A 135 -35.69 -9.33 -1.21
CA GLY A 135 -35.91 -9.01 0.22
C GLY A 135 -34.67 -9.11 1.11
N LEU A 136 -33.47 -9.09 0.51
CA LEU A 136 -32.22 -9.20 1.24
C LEU A 136 -31.78 -7.85 1.81
N LYS A 137 -31.27 -7.86 3.05
CA LYS A 137 -30.57 -6.71 3.64
C LYS A 137 -29.11 -6.78 3.24
N PHE A 138 -28.60 -5.77 2.56
CA PHE A 138 -27.23 -5.74 2.07
C PHE A 138 -26.67 -4.31 2.07
N GLU A 139 -25.35 -4.23 2.01
CA GLU A 139 -24.60 -2.99 1.77
C GLU A 139 -23.65 -3.23 0.58
N ILE A 140 -23.71 -2.37 -0.45
CA ILE A 140 -22.80 -2.44 -1.60
C ILE A 140 -21.85 -1.23 -1.53
N LYS A 141 -20.54 -1.50 -1.55
CA LYS A 141 -19.50 -0.49 -1.60
C LYS A 141 -18.63 -0.67 -2.84
N GLY A 142 -18.61 0.34 -3.71
CA GLY A 142 -17.62 0.46 -4.78
C GLY A 142 -16.44 1.31 -4.30
N ARG A 143 -15.20 0.89 -4.62
CA ARG A 143 -14.01 1.70 -4.38
C ARG A 143 -13.06 1.65 -5.56
N THR A 144 -12.39 2.76 -5.83
CA THR A 144 -11.24 2.83 -6.73
C THR A 144 -10.02 2.18 -6.09
N LYS A 145 -9.18 1.55 -6.90
CA LYS A 145 -7.87 1.08 -6.45
C LYS A 145 -6.96 2.27 -6.14
N SER A 146 -6.07 2.13 -5.15
CA SER A 146 -5.03 3.09 -4.86
C SER A 146 -4.04 3.21 -6.02
N ILE A 147 -3.35 4.36 -6.11
CA ILE A 147 -2.36 4.66 -7.14
C ILE A 147 -1.23 3.61 -7.11
N TYR A 148 -0.73 3.28 -5.94
CA TYR A 148 0.28 2.25 -5.74
C TYR A 148 -0.18 0.86 -6.22
N SER A 149 -1.44 0.50 -5.96
CA SER A 149 -1.99 -0.78 -6.43
C SER A 149 -2.11 -0.87 -7.94
N ILE A 150 -2.38 0.25 -8.61
CA ILE A 150 -2.39 0.37 -10.08
C ILE A 150 -0.96 0.21 -10.61
N TRP A 151 -0.01 0.96 -10.06
CA TRP A 151 1.41 0.88 -10.42
C TRP A 151 1.96 -0.54 -10.28
N ASN A 152 1.71 -1.19 -9.15
CA ASN A 152 2.12 -2.58 -8.91
C ASN A 152 1.56 -3.55 -9.97
N LYS A 153 0.30 -3.35 -10.37
CA LYS A 153 -0.31 -4.17 -11.44
C LYS A 153 0.38 -3.92 -12.79
N MET A 154 0.67 -2.68 -13.12
CA MET A 154 1.39 -2.31 -14.34
C MET A 154 2.79 -2.94 -14.37
N CYS A 155 3.54 -2.86 -13.27
CA CYS A 155 4.86 -3.48 -13.16
C CYS A 155 4.80 -5.01 -13.34
N LYS A 156 3.82 -5.68 -12.73
CA LYS A 156 3.63 -7.13 -12.89
C LYS A 156 3.33 -7.50 -14.35
N GLN A 157 2.41 -6.81 -14.99
CA GLN A 157 2.05 -7.07 -16.37
C GLN A 157 3.24 -6.85 -17.34
N ASN A 158 4.03 -5.81 -17.14
CA ASN A 158 5.23 -5.55 -17.93
C ASN A 158 6.28 -6.65 -17.71
N ASN A 159 6.48 -7.11 -16.47
CA ASN A 159 7.41 -8.20 -16.16
C ASN A 159 6.95 -9.53 -16.78
N ASP A 160 5.66 -9.81 -16.78
CA ASP A 160 5.11 -11.04 -17.38
C ASP A 160 5.25 -11.00 -18.91
N MET A 161 4.97 -9.86 -19.55
CA MET A 161 5.22 -9.69 -21.00
C MET A 161 6.70 -9.83 -21.37
N LEU A 162 7.63 -9.33 -20.54
CA LEU A 162 9.06 -9.49 -20.75
C LEU A 162 9.49 -10.95 -20.60
N ARG A 163 8.94 -11.67 -19.63
CA ARG A 163 9.19 -13.10 -19.42
C ARG A 163 8.67 -13.95 -20.59
N GLU A 164 7.47 -13.67 -21.09
CA GLU A 164 6.92 -14.34 -22.26
C GLU A 164 7.78 -14.10 -23.50
N LYS A 165 8.21 -12.87 -23.77
CA LYS A 165 9.13 -12.56 -24.88
C LYS A 165 10.45 -13.31 -24.75
N LEU A 166 11.06 -13.33 -23.56
CA LEU A 166 12.31 -14.06 -23.30
C LEU A 166 12.15 -15.58 -23.47
N HIS A 167 10.97 -16.14 -23.14
CA HIS A 167 10.68 -17.56 -23.31
C HIS A 167 10.53 -17.93 -24.80
N VAL A 168 9.84 -17.10 -25.57
CA VAL A 168 9.70 -17.28 -27.04
C VAL A 168 11.03 -17.18 -27.73
N ASP A 169 11.88 -16.21 -27.37
CA ASP A 169 13.22 -16.06 -27.93
C ASP A 169 14.13 -17.25 -27.60
N ARG A 170 14.01 -17.81 -26.41
CA ARG A 170 14.76 -19.00 -25.99
C ARG A 170 14.33 -20.26 -26.73
N GLU A 171 13.05 -20.46 -26.98
CA GLU A 171 12.54 -21.58 -27.77
C GLU A 171 12.92 -21.46 -29.25
N ALA A 172 12.96 -20.22 -29.79
CA ALA A 172 13.41 -19.98 -31.16
C ALA A 172 14.90 -20.27 -31.33
N LEU A 173 15.74 -20.02 -30.32
CA LEU A 173 17.18 -20.33 -30.31
C LEU A 173 17.47 -21.81 -30.14
N MET A 174 16.61 -22.59 -29.50
CA MET A 174 16.78 -24.03 -29.27
C MET A 174 16.32 -24.89 -30.47
N ARG A 175 15.65 -24.30 -31.46
CA ARG A 175 15.19 -24.97 -32.68
C ARG A 175 16.18 -24.81 -33.89
N LYS A 176 17.33 -24.19 -33.68
CA LYS A 176 18.45 -24.11 -34.64
C LYS A 176 19.58 -25.02 -34.19
#